data_f32bbf54034ee3d70bc3216b944b6005
#
_entry.id   f32bbf54034ee3d70bc3216b944b6005
#
_cell.length_a   1.000
_cell.length_b   1.000
_cell.length_c   1.000
_cell.angle_alpha   90.00
_cell.angle_beta   90.00
_cell.angle_gamma   90.00
#
_symmetry.space_group_name_H-M   'P 1'
#
loop_
_entity.id
_entity.type
_entity.pdbx_description
1 polymer ?
#
loop_
_entity_poly.entity_id
_entity_poly.type
_entity_poly.pdbx_seq_one_letter_code
_entity_poly.pdbx_strand_id
1 'polypeptide(L)'
;MAVDESNQAQADFWESSGAQWVAMRDRFDRQASAHGVAAIDALAPAPGDRVIDIGSGAGTSTLQLAERVGESGHVLGLDISSSMVEGAAAYAAQEGVGNVSFEVGDAMAEPFTGDADAVFSRFGVMFFSDATAGFANLLTALRPGGKLGFVCWQAPSENPWIVRPLGIASRYVELPFGADPTAPGPMSLADPERLRTVLGDAGFTDVVLEPRSAPTKLGATMDEAVDFLFGLMAPIAALKRDDPSRADELRAEMLDELSDWQTPEGVESPSAVWVVTARRPS
;
A
#
# COMPACT_ATOMS: atom_id res chain seq x y z
N MET A 1 -0.58 2.15 -22.79
CA MET A 1 0.24 1.52 -21.75
C MET A 1 -0.10 0.04 -21.69
N ALA A 2 0.87 -0.83 -21.62
CA ALA A 2 0.60 -2.26 -21.54
C ALA A 2 0.59 -2.65 -20.05
N VAL A 3 -0.54 -3.15 -19.55
CA VAL A 3 -0.61 -3.90 -18.31
C VAL A 3 -0.12 -5.31 -18.62
N ASP A 4 0.71 -5.89 -17.75
CA ASP A 4 1.07 -7.30 -17.86
C ASP A 4 -0.19 -8.17 -17.78
N GLU A 5 -0.33 -9.14 -18.70
CA GLU A 5 -1.55 -9.98 -18.73
C GLU A 5 -1.80 -10.68 -17.39
N SER A 6 -0.74 -11.07 -16.67
CA SER A 6 -0.85 -11.67 -15.35
C SER A 6 -1.35 -10.70 -14.28
N ASN A 7 -1.20 -9.37 -14.48
CA ASN A 7 -1.58 -8.32 -13.54
C ASN A 7 -2.92 -7.64 -13.86
N GLN A 8 -3.61 -8.07 -14.93
CA GLN A 8 -4.86 -7.45 -15.37
C GLN A 8 -5.94 -7.45 -14.28
N ALA A 9 -6.06 -8.54 -13.50
CA ALA A 9 -7.02 -8.63 -12.41
C ALA A 9 -6.76 -7.58 -11.30
N GLN A 10 -5.49 -7.25 -11.04
CA GLN A 10 -5.11 -6.20 -10.09
C GLN A 10 -5.43 -4.81 -10.66
N ALA A 11 -5.17 -4.59 -11.95
CA ALA A 11 -5.52 -3.34 -12.61
C ALA A 11 -7.03 -3.07 -12.53
N ASP A 12 -7.86 -4.05 -12.85
CA ASP A 12 -9.32 -3.94 -12.79
C ASP A 12 -9.81 -3.69 -11.35
N PHE A 13 -9.23 -4.37 -10.37
CA PHE A 13 -9.57 -4.19 -8.96
C PHE A 13 -9.25 -2.77 -8.46
N TRP A 14 -8.03 -2.30 -8.71
CA TRP A 14 -7.58 -0.99 -8.24
C TRP A 14 -8.27 0.15 -8.99
N GLU A 15 -8.54 0.01 -10.29
CA GLU A 15 -9.31 1.00 -11.03
C GLU A 15 -10.75 1.10 -10.50
N SER A 16 -11.40 -0.02 -10.23
CA SER A 16 -12.77 -0.02 -9.67
C SER A 16 -12.86 0.58 -8.26
N SER A 17 -11.77 0.56 -7.50
CA SER A 17 -11.69 1.03 -6.12
C SER A 17 -11.11 2.45 -6.01
N GLY A 18 -10.43 2.94 -7.03
CA GLY A 18 -9.57 4.12 -6.96
C GLY A 18 -10.28 5.39 -6.50
N ALA A 19 -11.47 5.69 -7.02
CA ALA A 19 -12.23 6.87 -6.60
C ALA A 19 -12.57 6.86 -5.09
N GLN A 20 -12.86 5.68 -4.53
CA GLN A 20 -13.13 5.52 -3.10
C GLN A 20 -11.85 5.73 -2.27
N TRP A 21 -10.71 5.19 -2.73
CA TRP A 21 -9.43 5.40 -2.07
C TRP A 21 -9.02 6.86 -2.07
N VAL A 22 -9.22 7.59 -3.17
CA VAL A 22 -9.00 9.04 -3.24
C VAL A 22 -9.88 9.78 -2.23
N ALA A 23 -11.18 9.45 -2.17
CA ALA A 23 -12.11 10.08 -1.21
C ALA A 23 -11.74 9.78 0.26
N MET A 24 -11.08 8.67 0.53
CA MET A 24 -10.65 8.24 1.87
C MET A 24 -9.18 8.52 2.17
N ARG A 25 -8.45 9.23 1.28
CA ARG A 25 -7.01 9.50 1.39
C ARG A 25 -6.54 9.86 2.80
N ASP A 26 -7.16 10.88 3.41
CA ASP A 26 -6.74 11.38 4.72
C ASP A 26 -6.94 10.35 5.84
N ARG A 27 -7.94 9.48 5.70
CA ARG A 27 -8.18 8.38 6.67
C ARG A 27 -7.13 7.30 6.53
N PHE A 28 -6.82 6.90 5.29
CA PHE A 28 -5.75 5.94 5.01
C PHE A 28 -4.40 6.46 5.46
N ASP A 29 -4.15 7.74 5.22
CA ASP A 29 -2.88 8.33 5.63
C ASP A 29 -2.73 8.30 7.15
N ARG A 30 -3.74 8.75 7.91
CA ARG A 30 -3.70 8.66 9.37
C ARG A 30 -3.48 7.25 9.90
N GLN A 31 -4.04 6.24 9.23
CA GLN A 31 -3.91 4.84 9.61
C GLN A 31 -2.50 4.29 9.32
N ALA A 32 -1.91 4.65 8.20
CA ALA A 32 -0.66 4.07 7.69
C ALA A 32 0.57 4.97 7.84
N SER A 33 0.40 6.24 8.26
CA SER A 33 1.45 7.26 8.26
C SER A 33 2.69 6.86 9.06
N ALA A 34 2.53 6.35 10.27
CA ALA A 34 3.66 5.96 11.13
C ALA A 34 4.56 4.92 10.45
N HIS A 35 3.96 3.96 9.75
CA HIS A 35 4.68 2.92 9.02
C HIS A 35 5.34 3.45 7.74
N GLY A 36 4.63 4.31 6.99
CA GLY A 36 5.16 4.95 5.79
C GLY A 36 6.34 5.86 6.08
N VAL A 37 6.25 6.69 7.11
CA VAL A 37 7.34 7.58 7.54
C VAL A 37 8.57 6.76 7.97
N ALA A 38 8.38 5.67 8.73
CA ALA A 38 9.50 4.80 9.12
C ALA A 38 10.21 4.19 7.90
N ALA A 39 9.48 3.84 6.85
CA ALA A 39 10.08 3.32 5.61
C ALA A 39 10.81 4.41 4.81
N ILE A 40 10.27 5.64 4.74
CA ILE A 40 10.95 6.80 4.13
C ILE A 40 12.24 7.12 4.89
N ASP A 41 12.21 7.11 6.23
CA ASP A 41 13.39 7.36 7.07
C ASP A 41 14.46 6.27 6.86
N ALA A 42 14.07 5.00 6.73
CA ALA A 42 14.98 3.90 6.47
C ALA A 42 15.58 3.96 5.05
N LEU A 43 14.82 4.34 4.04
CA LEU A 43 15.29 4.58 2.68
C LEU A 43 16.32 5.73 2.65
N ALA A 44 16.10 6.73 3.49
CA ALA A 44 16.92 7.94 3.61
C ALA A 44 17.24 8.56 2.24
N PRO A 45 16.21 9.04 1.50
CA PRO A 45 16.44 9.76 0.26
C PRO A 45 17.17 11.07 0.55
N ALA A 46 18.12 11.43 -0.31
CA ALA A 46 18.93 12.65 -0.16
C ALA A 46 18.32 13.83 -0.94
N PRO A 47 18.60 15.08 -0.55
CA PRO A 47 18.27 16.23 -1.36
C PRO A 47 18.86 16.11 -2.78
N GLY A 48 18.01 16.31 -3.78
CA GLY A 48 18.39 16.16 -5.19
C GLY A 48 18.13 14.78 -5.79
N ASP A 49 17.76 13.77 -4.99
CA ASP A 49 17.48 12.42 -5.49
C ASP A 49 16.25 12.38 -6.44
N ARG A 50 16.33 11.48 -7.41
CA ARG A 50 15.20 11.05 -8.24
C ARG A 50 14.60 9.79 -7.63
N VAL A 51 13.37 9.87 -7.17
CA VAL A 51 12.67 8.75 -6.50
C VAL A 51 11.45 8.35 -7.32
N ILE A 52 11.18 7.05 -7.39
CA ILE A 52 9.94 6.50 -7.95
C ILE A 52 9.14 5.89 -6.79
N ASP A 53 7.90 6.38 -6.61
CA ASP A 53 6.94 5.87 -5.62
C ASP A 53 5.98 4.90 -6.31
N ILE A 54 6.12 3.61 -6.03
CA ILE A 54 5.37 2.50 -6.66
C ILE A 54 4.08 2.22 -5.89
N GLY A 55 2.95 2.21 -6.61
CA GLY A 55 1.63 2.16 -5.99
C GLY A 55 1.38 3.42 -5.19
N SER A 56 1.60 4.58 -5.82
CA SER A 56 1.54 5.90 -5.17
C SER A 56 0.16 6.26 -4.63
N GLY A 57 -0.88 5.56 -5.09
CA GLY A 57 -2.26 5.78 -4.69
C GLY A 57 -2.68 7.24 -4.87
N ALA A 58 -3.29 7.82 -3.84
CA ALA A 58 -3.72 9.21 -3.83
C ALA A 58 -2.59 10.24 -3.52
N GLY A 59 -1.30 9.83 -3.61
CA GLY A 59 -0.15 10.72 -3.67
C GLY A 59 0.48 11.12 -2.33
N THR A 60 -0.03 10.67 -1.18
CA THR A 60 0.47 11.13 0.12
C THR A 60 1.96 10.79 0.35
N SER A 61 2.38 9.54 0.06
CA SER A 61 3.79 9.13 0.17
C SER A 61 4.67 9.87 -0.82
N THR A 62 4.17 10.11 -2.03
CA THR A 62 4.87 10.88 -3.07
C THR A 62 5.20 12.29 -2.60
N LEU A 63 4.23 12.98 -1.97
CA LEU A 63 4.45 14.33 -1.44
C LEU A 63 5.44 14.32 -0.24
N GLN A 64 5.35 13.31 0.63
CA GLN A 64 6.30 13.14 1.74
C GLN A 64 7.74 12.91 1.24
N LEU A 65 7.91 12.13 0.18
CA LEU A 65 9.20 11.93 -0.49
C LEU A 65 9.69 13.21 -1.16
N ALA A 66 8.79 13.97 -1.81
CA ALA A 66 9.13 15.25 -2.46
C ALA A 66 9.67 16.29 -1.47
N GLU A 67 9.13 16.32 -0.25
CA GLU A 67 9.67 17.14 0.85
C GLU A 67 11.11 16.72 1.20
N ARG A 68 11.40 15.42 1.25
CA ARG A 68 12.73 14.90 1.59
C ARG A 68 13.78 15.18 0.52
N VAL A 69 13.43 15.03 -0.75
CA VAL A 69 14.37 15.28 -1.86
C VAL A 69 14.52 16.77 -2.18
N GLY A 70 13.60 17.61 -1.71
CA GLY A 70 13.64 19.07 -1.88
C GLY A 70 13.48 19.52 -3.34
N GLU A 71 13.56 20.84 -3.57
CA GLU A 71 13.29 21.46 -4.90
C GLU A 71 14.22 20.99 -6.02
N SER A 72 15.43 20.51 -5.70
CA SER A 72 16.39 20.01 -6.68
C SER A 72 16.19 18.53 -7.03
N GLY A 73 15.41 17.79 -6.24
CA GLY A 73 15.03 16.41 -6.49
C GLY A 73 13.71 16.31 -7.22
N HIS A 74 13.32 15.08 -7.57
CA HIS A 74 12.03 14.81 -8.22
C HIS A 74 11.46 13.47 -7.78
N VAL A 75 10.13 13.40 -7.62
CA VAL A 75 9.45 12.14 -7.30
C VAL A 75 8.42 11.84 -8.39
N LEU A 76 8.55 10.66 -9.00
CA LEU A 76 7.54 10.09 -9.88
C LEU A 76 6.63 9.16 -9.06
N GLY A 77 5.35 9.48 -8.94
CA GLY A 77 4.33 8.56 -8.46
C GLY A 77 3.82 7.70 -9.61
N LEU A 78 3.97 6.40 -9.52
CA LEU A 78 3.46 5.42 -10.48
C LEU A 78 2.35 4.61 -9.83
N ASP A 79 1.18 4.56 -10.46
CA ASP A 79 0.05 3.73 -10.00
C ASP A 79 -0.67 3.09 -11.18
N ILE A 80 -1.22 1.90 -10.97
CA ILE A 80 -1.93 1.15 -12.01
C ILE A 80 -3.33 1.72 -12.29
N SER A 81 -3.91 2.48 -11.34
CA SER A 81 -5.23 3.09 -11.41
C SER A 81 -5.16 4.54 -11.92
N SER A 82 -5.87 4.80 -13.02
CA SER A 82 -5.99 6.16 -13.57
C SER A 82 -6.68 7.12 -12.62
N SER A 83 -7.71 6.68 -11.92
CA SER A 83 -8.44 7.49 -10.95
C SER A 83 -7.58 7.86 -9.72
N MET A 84 -6.67 6.98 -9.30
CA MET A 84 -5.70 7.32 -8.25
C MET A 84 -4.68 8.36 -8.72
N VAL A 85 -4.11 8.19 -9.91
CA VAL A 85 -3.17 9.15 -10.51
C VAL A 85 -3.78 10.54 -10.67
N GLU A 86 -5.01 10.62 -11.16
CA GLU A 86 -5.74 11.90 -11.29
C GLU A 86 -5.96 12.54 -9.90
N GLY A 87 -6.37 11.75 -8.90
CA GLY A 87 -6.54 12.21 -7.53
C GLY A 87 -5.23 12.69 -6.89
N ALA A 88 -4.13 12.00 -7.12
CA ALA A 88 -2.80 12.35 -6.63
C ALA A 88 -2.28 13.66 -7.26
N ALA A 89 -2.45 13.82 -8.58
CA ALA A 89 -2.08 15.04 -9.29
C ALA A 89 -2.88 16.26 -8.80
N ALA A 90 -4.20 16.08 -8.59
CA ALA A 90 -5.04 17.14 -8.04
C ALA A 90 -4.62 17.52 -6.61
N TYR A 91 -4.26 16.52 -5.79
CA TYR A 91 -3.76 16.76 -4.44
C TYR A 91 -2.43 17.52 -4.44
N ALA A 92 -1.46 17.12 -5.26
CA ALA A 92 -0.19 17.83 -5.37
C ALA A 92 -0.37 19.29 -5.81
N ALA A 93 -1.27 19.53 -6.76
CA ALA A 93 -1.60 20.88 -7.21
C ALA A 93 -2.25 21.74 -6.09
N GLN A 94 -3.14 21.12 -5.28
CA GLN A 94 -3.77 21.77 -4.14
C GLN A 94 -2.74 22.16 -3.07
N GLU A 95 -1.77 21.29 -2.78
CA GLU A 95 -0.69 21.52 -1.80
C GLU A 95 0.46 22.40 -2.38
N GLY A 96 0.42 22.73 -3.67
CA GLY A 96 1.45 23.57 -4.33
C GLY A 96 2.81 22.87 -4.47
N VAL A 97 2.84 21.53 -4.50
CA VAL A 97 4.08 20.74 -4.64
C VAL A 97 4.41 20.58 -6.11
N GLY A 98 5.54 21.14 -6.56
CA GLY A 98 5.92 21.23 -7.97
C GLY A 98 7.00 20.24 -8.42
N ASN A 99 7.68 19.55 -7.51
CA ASN A 99 8.75 18.59 -7.80
C ASN A 99 8.25 17.13 -7.82
N VAL A 100 7.01 16.95 -8.23
CA VAL A 100 6.37 15.64 -8.43
C VAL A 100 5.75 15.52 -9.81
N SER A 101 5.68 14.30 -10.31
CA SER A 101 4.84 13.91 -11.46
C SER A 101 4.12 12.61 -11.14
N PHE A 102 3.01 12.36 -11.83
CA PHE A 102 2.23 11.14 -11.66
C PHE A 102 1.95 10.50 -13.01
N GLU A 103 2.14 9.19 -13.08
CA GLU A 103 1.93 8.42 -14.31
C GLU A 103 1.12 7.16 -14.01
N VAL A 104 0.22 6.82 -14.94
CA VAL A 104 -0.49 5.55 -14.90
C VAL A 104 0.41 4.48 -15.47
N GLY A 105 0.76 3.46 -14.67
CA GLY A 105 1.69 2.43 -15.09
C GLY A 105 1.60 1.15 -14.26
N ASP A 106 1.83 0.01 -14.93
CA ASP A 106 2.04 -1.25 -14.27
C ASP A 106 3.52 -1.42 -13.96
N ALA A 107 3.88 -1.32 -12.68
CA ALA A 107 5.26 -1.44 -12.22
C ALA A 107 5.92 -2.79 -12.56
N MET A 108 5.13 -3.83 -12.88
CA MET A 108 5.67 -5.11 -13.34
C MET A 108 6.15 -5.07 -14.80
N ALA A 109 5.61 -4.15 -15.63
CA ALA A 109 5.87 -4.09 -17.08
C ALA A 109 6.40 -2.74 -17.54
N GLU A 110 6.52 -1.74 -16.65
CA GLU A 110 6.98 -0.39 -16.99
C GLU A 110 8.44 -0.42 -17.51
N PRO A 111 8.71 0.17 -18.69
CA PRO A 111 10.07 0.25 -19.21
C PRO A 111 10.86 1.37 -18.54
N PHE A 112 11.41 1.12 -17.38
CA PHE A 112 12.18 2.09 -16.62
C PHE A 112 13.50 2.49 -17.30
N THR A 113 13.93 3.74 -17.09
CA THR A 113 15.17 4.30 -17.67
C THR A 113 16.45 3.90 -16.94
N GLY A 114 16.36 3.40 -15.71
CA GLY A 114 17.49 2.95 -14.92
C GLY A 114 18.34 4.07 -14.29
N ASP A 115 17.75 5.23 -14.09
CA ASP A 115 18.40 6.45 -13.56
C ASP A 115 17.87 6.92 -12.20
N ALA A 116 16.94 6.19 -11.58
CA ALA A 116 16.44 6.53 -10.26
C ALA A 116 17.49 6.26 -9.16
N ASP A 117 17.62 7.18 -8.23
CA ASP A 117 18.45 7.04 -7.03
C ASP A 117 17.80 6.09 -6.04
N ALA A 118 16.46 6.13 -5.97
CA ALA A 118 15.70 5.26 -5.09
C ALA A 118 14.33 4.89 -5.70
N VAL A 119 13.86 3.70 -5.30
CA VAL A 119 12.48 3.24 -5.48
C VAL A 119 11.86 3.08 -4.10
N PHE A 120 10.64 3.55 -3.94
CA PHE A 120 9.86 3.46 -2.71
C PHE A 120 8.51 2.79 -2.97
N SER A 121 7.93 2.16 -1.95
CA SER A 121 6.52 1.75 -1.97
C SER A 121 5.93 1.70 -0.57
N ARG A 122 4.74 2.29 -0.41
CA ARG A 122 3.94 2.14 0.81
C ARG A 122 2.79 1.19 0.55
N PHE A 123 2.98 -0.10 0.89
CA PHE A 123 1.99 -1.18 0.75
C PHE A 123 1.57 -1.54 -0.69
N GLY A 124 2.17 -0.95 -1.74
CA GLY A 124 1.80 -1.22 -3.13
C GLY A 124 2.36 -2.54 -3.67
N VAL A 125 3.62 -2.84 -3.38
CA VAL A 125 4.34 -4.01 -3.95
C VAL A 125 3.80 -5.39 -3.49
N MET A 126 2.93 -5.42 -2.49
CA MET A 126 2.27 -6.66 -2.03
C MET A 126 1.25 -7.20 -3.05
N PHE A 127 0.89 -6.40 -4.05
CA PHE A 127 -0.14 -6.73 -5.04
C PHE A 127 0.41 -7.17 -6.39
N PHE A 128 1.71 -7.37 -6.52
CA PHE A 128 2.30 -7.95 -7.72
C PHE A 128 1.79 -9.38 -7.94
N SER A 129 1.33 -9.70 -9.15
CA SER A 129 0.90 -11.05 -9.52
C SER A 129 2.05 -12.06 -9.49
N ASP A 130 3.26 -11.61 -9.85
CA ASP A 130 4.53 -12.29 -9.63
C ASP A 130 5.48 -11.32 -8.91
N ALA A 131 5.68 -11.55 -7.61
CA ALA A 131 6.52 -10.68 -6.79
C ALA A 131 7.97 -10.65 -7.28
N THR A 132 8.55 -11.80 -7.67
CA THR A 132 9.93 -11.87 -8.13
C THR A 132 10.11 -11.09 -9.43
N ALA A 133 9.21 -11.27 -10.40
CA ALA A 133 9.23 -10.53 -11.66
C ALA A 133 9.02 -9.02 -11.44
N GLY A 134 8.08 -8.65 -10.57
CA GLY A 134 7.83 -7.25 -10.21
C GLY A 134 9.06 -6.58 -9.61
N PHE A 135 9.67 -7.19 -8.60
CA PHE A 135 10.90 -6.63 -8.01
C PHE A 135 12.09 -6.65 -8.99
N ALA A 136 12.21 -7.64 -9.87
CA ALA A 136 13.23 -7.65 -10.91
C ALA A 136 13.05 -6.47 -11.88
N ASN A 137 11.80 -6.11 -12.23
CA ASN A 137 11.55 -4.93 -13.02
C ASN A 137 11.89 -3.63 -12.25
N LEU A 138 11.53 -3.53 -10.96
CA LEU A 138 11.93 -2.39 -10.12
C LEU A 138 13.46 -2.24 -10.00
N LEU A 139 14.21 -3.35 -10.03
CA LEU A 139 15.66 -3.28 -10.06
C LEU A 139 16.16 -2.53 -11.31
N THR A 140 15.48 -2.68 -12.45
CA THR A 140 15.86 -1.97 -13.69
C THR A 140 15.65 -0.46 -13.60
N ALA A 141 14.73 0.00 -12.74
CA ALA A 141 14.48 1.42 -12.51
C ALA A 141 15.64 2.15 -11.82
N LEU A 142 16.36 1.43 -10.98
CA LEU A 142 17.44 2.01 -10.17
C LEU A 142 18.73 2.16 -10.97
N ARG A 143 19.50 3.20 -10.73
CA ARG A 143 20.91 3.25 -11.13
C ARG A 143 21.76 2.22 -10.35
N PRO A 144 22.95 1.82 -10.84
CA PRO A 144 23.87 0.99 -10.05
C PRO A 144 24.10 1.59 -8.66
N GLY A 145 23.97 0.76 -7.60
CA GLY A 145 24.05 1.19 -6.20
C GLY A 145 22.81 1.93 -5.67
N GLY A 146 21.78 2.10 -6.48
CA GLY A 146 20.49 2.71 -6.08
C GLY A 146 19.77 1.90 -5.01
N LYS A 147 18.86 2.54 -4.31
CA LYS A 147 18.18 2.00 -3.11
C LYS A 147 16.75 1.60 -3.40
N LEU A 148 16.31 0.50 -2.82
CA LEU A 148 14.91 0.14 -2.67
C LEU A 148 14.51 0.32 -1.20
N GLY A 149 13.34 0.92 -0.95
CA GLY A 149 12.73 0.98 0.38
C GLY A 149 11.23 0.78 0.29
N PHE A 150 10.67 -0.08 1.13
CA PHE A 150 9.20 -0.24 1.17
C PHE A 150 8.73 -0.73 2.52
N VAL A 151 7.41 -0.68 2.70
CA VAL A 151 6.73 -1.25 3.86
C VAL A 151 5.66 -2.24 3.41
N CYS A 152 5.61 -3.39 4.09
CA CYS A 152 4.58 -4.41 3.93
C CYS A 152 4.17 -5.00 5.29
N TRP A 153 2.97 -5.62 5.35
CA TRP A 153 2.46 -6.18 6.60
C TRP A 153 3.24 -7.42 7.03
N GLN A 154 3.42 -7.59 8.34
CA GLN A 154 3.87 -8.84 8.95
C GLN A 154 2.73 -9.88 8.99
N ALA A 155 2.98 -11.00 9.67
CA ALA A 155 2.04 -12.11 9.76
C ALA A 155 0.61 -11.67 10.16
N PRO A 156 -0.42 -12.39 9.72
CA PRO A 156 -1.82 -12.14 10.09
C PRO A 156 -2.05 -12.02 11.60
N SER A 157 -1.34 -12.80 12.42
CA SER A 157 -1.41 -12.76 13.89
C SER A 157 -1.01 -11.41 14.48
N GLU A 158 -0.12 -10.68 13.80
CA GLU A 158 0.37 -9.37 14.23
C GLU A 158 -0.51 -8.21 13.70
N ASN A 159 -1.46 -8.52 12.80
CA ASN A 159 -2.32 -7.55 12.13
C ASN A 159 -3.81 -7.91 12.28
N PRO A 160 -4.33 -8.01 13.51
CA PRO A 160 -5.74 -8.39 13.74
C PRO A 160 -6.74 -7.42 13.08
N TRP A 161 -6.37 -6.17 12.89
CA TRP A 161 -7.19 -5.15 12.24
C TRP A 161 -7.51 -5.45 10.76
N ILE A 162 -6.69 -6.32 10.11
CA ILE A 162 -6.97 -6.82 8.76
C ILE A 162 -7.78 -8.11 8.84
N VAL A 163 -7.30 -9.08 9.63
CA VAL A 163 -7.82 -10.45 9.54
C VAL A 163 -9.16 -10.65 10.27
N ARG A 164 -9.41 -9.95 11.39
CA ARG A 164 -10.70 -10.07 12.10
C ARG A 164 -11.86 -9.53 11.25
N PRO A 165 -11.80 -8.29 10.72
CA PRO A 165 -12.87 -7.77 9.85
C PRO A 165 -13.08 -8.61 8.59
N LEU A 166 -12.01 -9.11 7.96
CA LEU A 166 -12.11 -10.01 6.81
C LEU A 166 -12.79 -11.33 7.18
N GLY A 167 -12.45 -11.89 8.35
CA GLY A 167 -13.09 -13.11 8.86
C GLY A 167 -14.58 -12.93 9.12
N ILE A 168 -15.01 -11.78 9.67
CA ILE A 168 -16.43 -11.45 9.86
C ILE A 168 -17.12 -11.27 8.49
N ALA A 169 -16.53 -10.45 7.61
CA ALA A 169 -17.10 -10.14 6.29
C ALA A 169 -17.26 -11.38 5.41
N SER A 170 -16.36 -12.37 5.51
CA SER A 170 -16.42 -13.62 4.74
C SER A 170 -17.68 -14.47 4.98
N ARG A 171 -18.43 -14.21 6.06
CA ARG A 171 -19.71 -14.86 6.36
C ARG A 171 -20.86 -14.26 5.51
N TYR A 172 -20.65 -13.10 4.96
CA TYR A 172 -21.66 -12.29 4.27
C TYR A 172 -21.37 -12.10 2.79
N VAL A 173 -20.11 -11.99 2.41
CA VAL A 173 -19.66 -11.74 1.05
C VAL A 173 -18.49 -12.64 0.67
N GLU A 174 -18.36 -12.92 -0.62
CA GLU A 174 -17.15 -13.52 -1.17
C GLU A 174 -16.05 -12.46 -1.23
N LEU A 175 -14.91 -12.77 -0.63
CA LEU A 175 -13.76 -11.85 -0.60
C LEU A 175 -12.81 -12.16 -1.76
N PRO A 176 -12.17 -11.12 -2.35
CA PRO A 176 -11.26 -11.29 -3.48
C PRO A 176 -9.91 -11.93 -3.11
N PHE A 177 -9.68 -12.17 -1.81
CA PHE A 177 -8.43 -12.73 -1.31
C PHE A 177 -8.64 -14.22 -0.99
N GLY A 178 -7.88 -15.08 -1.69
CA GLY A 178 -7.90 -16.53 -1.48
C GLY A 178 -7.18 -16.97 -0.20
N ALA A 179 -7.21 -18.29 0.04
CA ALA A 179 -6.49 -18.91 1.16
C ALA A 179 -4.97 -19.02 0.93
N ASP A 180 -4.48 -18.75 -0.28
CA ASP A 180 -3.06 -18.78 -0.61
C ASP A 180 -2.37 -17.52 -0.05
N PRO A 181 -1.49 -17.64 0.97
CA PRO A 181 -0.81 -16.50 1.56
C PRO A 181 0.22 -15.85 0.63
N THR A 182 0.51 -16.48 -0.52
CA THR A 182 1.45 -15.95 -1.51
C THR A 182 0.76 -15.25 -2.68
N ALA A 183 -0.56 -15.37 -2.78
CA ALA A 183 -1.34 -14.65 -3.77
C ALA A 183 -1.30 -13.13 -3.55
N PRO A 184 -1.44 -12.33 -4.61
CA PRO A 184 -1.47 -10.87 -4.50
C PRO A 184 -2.45 -10.39 -3.43
N GLY A 185 -1.97 -9.61 -2.48
CA GLY A 185 -2.79 -9.16 -1.36
C GLY A 185 -1.98 -8.69 -0.15
N PRO A 186 -2.65 -8.20 0.89
CA PRO A 186 -1.97 -7.60 2.05
C PRO A 186 -0.93 -8.50 2.71
N MET A 187 -1.11 -9.83 2.65
CA MET A 187 -0.26 -10.80 3.34
C MET A 187 0.78 -11.49 2.43
N SER A 188 0.84 -11.16 1.14
CA SER A 188 1.70 -11.87 0.17
C SER A 188 3.20 -11.81 0.48
N LEU A 189 3.64 -10.78 1.20
CA LEU A 189 5.03 -10.56 1.60
C LEU A 189 5.21 -10.62 3.13
N ALA A 190 4.27 -11.22 3.86
CA ALA A 190 4.32 -11.25 5.33
C ALA A 190 5.42 -12.17 5.88
N ASP A 191 5.76 -13.24 5.18
CA ASP A 191 6.82 -14.19 5.56
C ASP A 191 8.21 -13.59 5.27
N PRO A 192 9.06 -13.36 6.28
CA PRO A 192 10.37 -12.75 6.10
C PRO A 192 11.35 -13.62 5.28
N GLU A 193 11.24 -14.93 5.31
CA GLU A 193 12.12 -15.82 4.52
C GLU A 193 11.73 -15.78 3.04
N ARG A 194 10.43 -15.83 2.75
CA ARG A 194 9.91 -15.62 1.40
C ARG A 194 10.34 -14.24 0.87
N LEU A 195 10.21 -13.21 1.68
CA LEU A 195 10.56 -11.83 1.28
C LEU A 195 12.05 -11.71 0.91
N ARG A 196 12.94 -12.31 1.70
CA ARG A 196 14.39 -12.37 1.37
C ARG A 196 14.64 -13.14 0.07
N THR A 197 13.96 -14.27 -0.11
CA THR A 197 14.09 -15.09 -1.32
C THR A 197 13.64 -14.30 -2.55
N VAL A 198 12.47 -13.69 -2.52
CA VAL A 198 11.92 -12.88 -3.63
C VAL A 198 12.88 -11.75 -4.01
N LEU A 199 13.40 -11.00 -3.04
CA LEU A 199 14.34 -9.90 -3.31
C LEU A 199 15.69 -10.39 -3.82
N GLY A 200 16.22 -11.49 -3.27
CA GLY A 200 17.46 -12.11 -3.72
C GLY A 200 17.36 -12.64 -5.15
N ASP A 201 16.28 -13.35 -5.46
CA ASP A 201 16.02 -13.89 -6.81
C ASP A 201 15.77 -12.77 -7.84
N ALA A 202 15.21 -11.63 -7.40
CA ALA A 202 15.07 -10.43 -8.22
C ALA A 202 16.41 -9.68 -8.44
N GLY A 203 17.48 -10.07 -7.77
CA GLY A 203 18.83 -9.52 -7.95
C GLY A 203 19.22 -8.40 -6.97
N PHE A 204 18.42 -8.13 -5.95
CA PHE A 204 18.77 -7.17 -4.88
C PHE A 204 19.80 -7.75 -3.91
N THR A 205 20.65 -6.87 -3.38
CA THR A 205 21.63 -7.14 -2.32
C THR A 205 21.35 -6.29 -1.08
N ASP A 206 22.08 -6.54 0.00
CA ASP A 206 21.99 -5.79 1.26
C ASP A 206 20.56 -5.69 1.81
N VAL A 207 19.81 -6.80 1.71
CA VAL A 207 18.41 -6.87 2.13
C VAL A 207 18.31 -6.83 3.65
N VAL A 208 17.69 -5.77 4.16
CA VAL A 208 17.40 -5.57 5.59
C VAL A 208 15.89 -5.56 5.79
N LEU A 209 15.41 -6.37 6.72
CA LEU A 209 14.03 -6.38 7.19
C LEU A 209 14.01 -5.93 8.65
N GLU A 210 13.45 -4.75 8.91
CA GLU A 210 13.31 -4.21 10.25
C GLU A 210 11.86 -4.34 10.72
N PRO A 211 11.57 -5.08 11.80
CA PRO A 211 10.22 -5.16 12.33
C PRO A 211 9.82 -3.85 13.00
N ARG A 212 8.62 -3.36 12.71
CA ARG A 212 8.02 -2.19 13.34
C ARG A 212 6.58 -2.48 13.74
N SER A 213 6.21 -2.08 14.94
CA SER A 213 4.84 -2.17 15.44
C SER A 213 4.35 -0.81 15.89
N ALA A 214 3.11 -0.51 15.58
CA ALA A 214 2.41 0.68 16.03
C ALA A 214 0.91 0.38 16.10
N PRO A 215 0.14 1.03 17.00
CA PRO A 215 -1.30 0.91 16.93
C PRO A 215 -1.82 1.55 15.64
N THR A 216 -2.75 0.87 14.98
CA THR A 216 -3.50 1.41 13.85
C THR A 216 -4.76 2.10 14.39
N LYS A 217 -4.94 3.38 14.05
CA LYS A 217 -6.13 4.17 14.41
C LYS A 217 -7.21 3.98 13.36
N LEU A 218 -8.31 3.37 13.78
CA LEU A 218 -9.43 3.02 12.90
C LEU A 218 -10.54 4.07 12.88
N GLY A 219 -10.72 4.81 13.97
CA GLY A 219 -11.72 5.87 14.10
C GLY A 219 -11.74 6.48 15.51
N ALA A 220 -12.46 7.57 15.69
CA ALA A 220 -12.73 8.13 17.02
C ALA A 220 -13.84 7.33 17.74
N THR A 221 -14.75 6.71 16.99
CA THR A 221 -15.83 5.86 17.50
C THR A 221 -15.83 4.52 16.77
N MET A 222 -16.51 3.52 17.37
CA MET A 222 -16.71 2.22 16.71
C MET A 222 -17.47 2.34 15.39
N ASP A 223 -18.45 3.24 15.30
CA ASP A 223 -19.16 3.51 14.05
C ASP A 223 -18.22 4.00 12.95
N GLU A 224 -17.35 4.96 13.26
CA GLU A 224 -16.33 5.44 12.32
C GLU A 224 -15.34 4.34 11.92
N ALA A 225 -14.92 3.51 12.87
CA ALA A 225 -14.02 2.41 12.60
C ALA A 225 -14.63 1.38 11.66
N VAL A 226 -15.89 0.98 11.91
CA VAL A 226 -16.61 0.03 11.04
C VAL A 226 -16.88 0.65 9.67
N ASP A 227 -17.23 1.94 9.59
CA ASP A 227 -17.38 2.64 8.30
C ASP A 227 -16.07 2.69 7.51
N PHE A 228 -14.95 2.86 8.19
CA PHE A 228 -13.63 2.78 7.56
C PHE A 228 -13.35 1.37 7.03
N LEU A 229 -13.53 0.33 7.85
CA LEU A 229 -13.32 -1.06 7.45
C LEU A 229 -14.25 -1.48 6.29
N PHE A 230 -15.49 -1.00 6.28
CA PHE A 230 -16.42 -1.19 5.17
C PHE A 230 -15.90 -0.54 3.88
N GLY A 231 -15.31 0.64 4.00
CA GLY A 231 -14.70 1.35 2.89
C GLY A 231 -13.49 0.65 2.27
N LEU A 232 -12.83 -0.24 3.01
CA LEU A 232 -11.70 -1.03 2.48
C LEU A 232 -12.13 -2.21 1.59
N MET A 233 -13.39 -2.61 1.64
CA MET A 233 -13.88 -3.85 1.06
C MET A 233 -14.96 -3.58 0.01
N ALA A 234 -14.58 -3.51 -1.27
CA ALA A 234 -15.52 -3.29 -2.38
C ALA A 234 -16.73 -4.25 -2.39
N PRO A 235 -16.62 -5.56 -2.04
CA PRO A 235 -17.77 -6.45 -1.93
C PRO A 235 -18.82 -6.00 -0.92
N ILE A 236 -18.44 -5.28 0.15
CA ILE A 236 -19.39 -4.76 1.12
C ILE A 236 -20.20 -3.59 0.54
N ALA A 237 -19.60 -2.77 -0.30
CA ALA A 237 -20.34 -1.71 -1.00
C ALA A 237 -21.41 -2.30 -1.93
N ALA A 238 -21.13 -3.43 -2.59
CA ALA A 238 -22.09 -4.18 -3.38
C ALA A 238 -23.20 -4.75 -2.47
N LEU A 239 -22.85 -5.41 -1.37
CA LEU A 239 -23.82 -5.94 -0.41
C LEU A 239 -24.76 -4.85 0.10
N LYS A 240 -24.23 -3.69 0.47
CA LYS A 240 -25.04 -2.55 0.96
C LYS A 240 -26.05 -2.05 -0.07
N ARG A 241 -25.72 -2.12 -1.34
CA ARG A 241 -26.61 -1.72 -2.45
C ARG A 241 -27.68 -2.80 -2.73
N ASP A 242 -27.26 -4.07 -2.73
CA ASP A 242 -28.07 -5.19 -3.24
C ASP A 242 -28.90 -5.86 -2.14
N ASP A 243 -28.41 -5.87 -0.88
CA ASP A 243 -29.10 -6.38 0.30
C ASP A 243 -28.76 -5.53 1.55
N PRO A 244 -29.40 -4.36 1.71
CA PRO A 244 -29.15 -3.46 2.86
C PRO A 244 -29.34 -4.12 4.22
N SER A 245 -30.35 -5.02 4.37
CA SER A 245 -30.61 -5.69 5.64
C SER A 245 -29.44 -6.57 6.07
N ARG A 246 -28.87 -7.33 5.14
CA ARG A 246 -27.73 -8.18 5.38
C ARG A 246 -26.46 -7.36 5.63
N ALA A 247 -26.33 -6.18 5.01
CA ALA A 247 -25.24 -5.24 5.30
C ALA A 247 -25.36 -4.66 6.73
N ASP A 248 -26.58 -4.39 7.20
CA ASP A 248 -26.83 -3.94 8.57
C ASP A 248 -26.51 -5.04 9.60
N GLU A 249 -26.82 -6.30 9.30
CA GLU A 249 -26.41 -7.44 10.12
C GLU A 249 -24.90 -7.56 10.23
N LEU A 250 -24.18 -7.49 9.11
CA LEU A 250 -22.73 -7.48 9.08
C LEU A 250 -22.16 -6.32 9.92
N ARG A 251 -22.75 -5.13 9.80
CA ARG A 251 -22.34 -3.96 10.57
C ARG A 251 -22.49 -4.18 12.08
N ALA A 252 -23.67 -4.72 12.50
CA ALA A 252 -23.93 -5.00 13.90
C ALA A 252 -22.94 -6.03 14.47
N GLU A 253 -22.64 -7.08 13.72
CA GLU A 253 -21.67 -8.10 14.11
C GLU A 253 -20.25 -7.52 14.22
N MET A 254 -19.81 -6.65 13.30
CA MET A 254 -18.53 -5.97 13.41
C MET A 254 -18.45 -5.03 14.63
N LEU A 255 -19.52 -4.29 14.92
CA LEU A 255 -19.59 -3.42 16.10
C LEU A 255 -19.43 -4.22 17.41
N ASP A 256 -20.04 -5.41 17.48
CA ASP A 256 -19.96 -6.29 18.63
C ASP A 256 -18.60 -6.97 18.75
N GLU A 257 -18.17 -7.69 17.69
CA GLU A 257 -16.94 -8.49 17.70
C GLU A 257 -15.65 -7.65 17.77
N LEU A 258 -15.67 -6.36 17.38
CA LEU A 258 -14.50 -5.48 17.43
C LEU A 258 -14.54 -4.49 18.61
N SER A 259 -15.51 -4.62 19.50
CA SER A 259 -15.70 -3.69 20.65
C SER A 259 -14.52 -3.60 21.61
N ASP A 260 -13.69 -4.64 21.69
CA ASP A 260 -12.47 -4.68 22.49
C ASP A 260 -11.36 -3.74 21.96
N TRP A 261 -11.52 -3.16 20.78
CA TRP A 261 -10.58 -2.16 20.23
C TRP A 261 -10.89 -0.72 20.68
N GLN A 262 -12.01 -0.50 21.40
CA GLN A 262 -12.32 0.80 21.93
C GLN A 262 -11.36 1.17 23.06
N THR A 263 -10.70 2.34 22.93
CA THR A 263 -9.82 2.94 23.92
C THR A 263 -10.33 4.34 24.30
N PRO A 264 -9.82 4.99 25.36
CA PRO A 264 -10.14 6.39 25.64
C PRO A 264 -9.76 7.36 24.52
N GLU A 265 -8.77 7.00 23.70
CA GLU A 265 -8.23 7.81 22.60
C GLU A 265 -8.92 7.53 21.25
N GLY A 266 -9.86 6.57 21.22
CA GLY A 266 -10.57 6.14 20.01
C GLY A 266 -10.55 4.63 19.81
N VAL A 267 -10.65 4.19 18.58
CA VAL A 267 -10.61 2.76 18.22
C VAL A 267 -9.26 2.43 17.62
N GLU A 268 -8.52 1.57 18.30
CA GLU A 268 -7.15 1.19 17.93
C GLU A 268 -6.99 -0.34 17.95
N SER A 269 -6.21 -0.84 17.01
CA SER A 269 -5.82 -2.25 16.94
C SER A 269 -4.30 -2.36 16.77
N PRO A 270 -3.66 -3.40 17.29
CA PRO A 270 -2.26 -3.67 16.97
C PRO A 270 -2.04 -3.78 15.46
N SER A 271 -0.89 -3.27 15.01
CA SER A 271 -0.41 -3.54 13.67
C SER A 271 1.11 -3.67 13.64
N ALA A 272 1.62 -4.48 12.74
CA ALA A 272 3.04 -4.71 12.56
C ALA A 272 3.42 -4.84 11.08
N VAL A 273 4.56 -4.27 10.75
CA VAL A 273 5.08 -4.23 9.37
C VAL A 273 6.55 -4.66 9.33
N TRP A 274 6.98 -5.07 8.16
CA TRP A 274 8.38 -5.06 7.77
C TRP A 274 8.69 -3.74 7.08
N VAL A 275 9.64 -2.97 7.63
CA VAL A 275 10.32 -1.90 6.91
C VAL A 275 11.49 -2.55 6.21
N VAL A 276 11.48 -2.51 4.89
CA VAL A 276 12.44 -3.22 4.05
C VAL A 276 13.31 -2.25 3.29
N THR A 277 14.62 -2.47 3.33
CA THR A 277 15.57 -1.79 2.44
C THR A 277 16.44 -2.79 1.73
N ALA A 278 16.83 -2.46 0.49
CA ALA A 278 17.76 -3.25 -0.31
C ALA A 278 18.52 -2.35 -1.29
N ARG A 279 19.48 -2.91 -2.03
CA ARG A 279 20.27 -2.17 -3.01
C ARG A 279 20.33 -2.90 -4.35
N ARG A 280 20.36 -2.11 -5.43
CA ARG A 280 20.86 -2.61 -6.70
C ARG A 280 22.38 -2.77 -6.61
N PRO A 281 22.97 -3.91 -7.05
CA PRO A 281 24.44 -4.07 -7.19
C PRO A 281 25.07 -2.95 -8.01
N SER A 282 26.35 -2.65 -7.70
CA SER A 282 27.13 -1.62 -8.40
C SER A 282 27.56 -2.04 -9.80
#